data_0484b5049605c2868fed3a514b7e469e
#
_entry.id   0484b5049605c2868fed3a514b7e469e
#
_cell.length_a   1.000
_cell.length_b   1.000
_cell.length_c   1.000
_cell.angle_alpha   90.00
_cell.angle_beta   90.00
_cell.angle_gamma   90.00
#
_symmetry.space_group_name_H-M   'P 1'
#
loop_
_entity.id
_entity.type
_entity.pdbx_description
1 polymer ?
#
loop_
_entity_poly.entity_id
_entity_poly.type
_entity_poly.pdbx_seq_one_letter_code
_entity_poly.pdbx_strand_id
1 'polypeptide(L)'
;MTDYKGNFMLTDVKPTIMEHLSDIKYMLEQTDWAKERDMQTIETSVKYSLCYGIFDVERDAMVGFARIVTDYATIYYLTDVVVDEAYRGKGLGKWMLDWILKEEIKLKGHGLLKTGGAQKLYAKYGFKECEVTCMVRK
;
A
#
# COMPACT_ATOMS: atom_id res chain seq x y z
N MET A 1 6.22 9.92 9.29
CA MET A 1 6.83 10.77 8.23
C MET A 1 5.79 11.19 7.22
N THR A 2 5.93 12.38 6.68
CA THR A 2 4.96 12.96 5.75
C THR A 2 5.70 13.69 4.64
N ASP A 3 5.22 13.56 3.42
CA ASP A 3 5.78 14.22 2.24
C ASP A 3 4.65 14.85 1.41
N TYR A 4 4.96 15.83 0.60
CA TYR A 4 3.98 16.56 -0.18
C TYR A 4 4.38 16.64 -1.66
N LYS A 5 3.38 16.54 -2.52
CA LYS A 5 3.51 16.75 -3.97
C LYS A 5 2.32 17.56 -4.44
N GLY A 6 2.51 18.89 -4.58
CA GLY A 6 1.40 19.80 -4.87
C GLY A 6 0.34 19.73 -3.77
N ASN A 7 -0.91 19.50 -4.15
CA ASN A 7 -2.03 19.34 -3.23
C ASN A 7 -2.06 17.97 -2.53
N PHE A 8 -1.19 17.04 -2.89
CA PHE A 8 -1.21 15.69 -2.34
C PHE A 8 -0.25 15.54 -1.17
N MET A 9 -0.72 14.85 -0.14
CA MET A 9 0.06 14.50 1.06
C MET A 9 0.22 12.98 1.13
N LEU A 10 1.45 12.52 1.31
CA LEU A 10 1.76 11.11 1.55
C LEU A 10 2.22 10.96 2.99
N THR A 11 1.57 10.07 3.74
CA THR A 11 1.89 9.90 5.16
C THR A 11 1.72 8.46 5.62
N ASP A 12 2.46 8.09 6.68
CA ASP A 12 2.33 6.83 7.40
C ASP A 12 1.74 7.02 8.81
N VAL A 13 1.22 8.19 9.10
CA VAL A 13 0.67 8.51 10.43
C VAL A 13 -0.62 7.71 10.66
N LYS A 14 -0.55 6.72 11.56
CA LYS A 14 -1.64 5.77 11.78
C LYS A 14 -2.97 6.43 12.15
N PRO A 15 -3.04 7.37 13.10
CA PRO A 15 -4.31 8.02 13.43
C PRO A 15 -4.98 8.68 12.22
N THR A 16 -4.21 9.34 11.36
CA THR A 16 -4.73 9.97 10.15
C THR A 16 -5.33 8.93 9.20
N ILE A 17 -4.63 7.81 9.00
CA ILE A 17 -5.10 6.73 8.14
C ILE A 17 -6.37 6.09 8.71
N MET A 18 -6.42 5.87 10.03
CA MET A 18 -7.57 5.25 10.69
C MET A 18 -8.85 6.11 10.60
N GLU A 19 -8.73 7.39 10.38
CA GLU A 19 -9.87 8.29 10.18
C GLU A 19 -10.49 8.17 8.77
N HIS A 20 -9.83 7.44 7.87
CA HIS A 20 -10.24 7.35 6.45
C HIS A 20 -10.49 5.90 6.00
N LEU A 21 -10.97 5.04 6.91
CA LEU A 21 -11.25 3.64 6.58
C LEU A 21 -12.28 3.46 5.47
N SER A 22 -13.26 4.36 5.37
CA SER A 22 -14.25 4.30 4.30
C SER A 22 -13.65 4.58 2.93
N ASP A 23 -12.67 5.48 2.86
CA ASP A 23 -11.93 5.74 1.62
C ASP A 23 -11.09 4.52 1.23
N ILE A 24 -10.47 3.85 2.20
CA ILE A 24 -9.72 2.62 1.96
C ILE A 24 -10.65 1.55 1.38
N LYS A 25 -11.81 1.35 2.00
CA LYS A 25 -12.79 0.39 1.49
C LYS A 25 -13.22 0.71 0.07
N TYR A 26 -13.52 1.97 -0.21
CA TYR A 26 -13.90 2.42 -1.55
C TYR A 26 -12.82 2.09 -2.60
N MET A 27 -11.54 2.35 -2.28
CA MET A 27 -10.44 2.01 -3.19
C MET A 27 -10.27 0.50 -3.35
N LEU A 28 -10.35 -0.28 -2.26
CA LEU A 28 -10.21 -1.74 -2.31
C LEU A 28 -11.34 -2.40 -3.10
N GLU A 29 -12.53 -1.81 -3.12
CA GLU A 29 -13.64 -2.29 -3.95
C GLU A 29 -13.34 -2.20 -5.45
N GLN A 30 -12.35 -1.39 -5.84
CA GLN A 30 -11.87 -1.29 -7.22
C GLN A 30 -10.86 -2.37 -7.58
N THR A 31 -10.48 -3.26 -6.65
CA THR A 31 -9.48 -4.30 -6.86
C THR A 31 -10.11 -5.68 -6.97
N ASP A 32 -9.43 -6.60 -7.66
CA ASP A 32 -9.89 -7.98 -7.78
C ASP A 32 -9.63 -8.80 -6.51
N TRP A 33 -8.59 -8.46 -5.76
CA TRP A 33 -8.16 -9.25 -4.59
C TRP A 33 -8.82 -8.86 -3.28
N ALA A 34 -9.42 -7.66 -3.18
CA ALA A 34 -9.95 -7.15 -1.90
C ALA A 34 -11.33 -6.51 -2.03
N LYS A 35 -12.02 -6.64 -3.17
CA LYS A 35 -13.30 -5.97 -3.41
C LYS A 35 -14.43 -6.40 -2.48
N GLU A 36 -14.33 -7.58 -1.90
CA GLU A 36 -15.36 -8.14 -1.02
C GLU A 36 -14.98 -8.06 0.47
N ARG A 37 -13.85 -7.44 0.79
CA ARG A 37 -13.36 -7.34 2.17
C ARG A 37 -14.27 -6.41 2.98
N ASP A 38 -14.80 -6.88 4.11
CA ASP A 38 -15.68 -6.07 4.94
C ASP A 38 -14.92 -5.04 5.78
N MET A 39 -15.65 -4.07 6.34
CA MET A 39 -15.06 -2.96 7.08
C MET A 39 -14.31 -3.44 8.33
N GLN A 40 -14.82 -4.43 9.05
CA GLN A 40 -14.16 -4.96 10.24
C GLN A 40 -12.81 -5.57 9.91
N THR A 41 -12.74 -6.32 8.82
CA THR A 41 -11.48 -6.91 8.33
C THR A 41 -10.49 -5.82 7.92
N ILE A 42 -10.97 -4.79 7.22
CA ILE A 42 -10.14 -3.65 6.82
C ILE A 42 -9.59 -2.94 8.05
N GLU A 43 -10.43 -2.60 9.00
CA GLU A 43 -10.02 -1.90 10.23
C GLU A 43 -8.94 -2.70 10.97
N THR A 44 -9.16 -4.00 11.17
CA THR A 44 -8.18 -4.87 11.84
C THR A 44 -6.86 -4.92 11.07
N SER A 45 -6.93 -5.07 9.75
CA SER A 45 -5.73 -5.14 8.91
C SER A 45 -4.92 -3.84 8.95
N VAL A 46 -5.58 -2.70 8.94
CA VAL A 46 -4.92 -1.39 9.03
C VAL A 46 -4.29 -1.20 10.40
N LYS A 47 -5.00 -1.58 11.45
CA LYS A 47 -4.53 -1.46 12.84
C LYS A 47 -3.21 -2.20 13.07
N TYR A 48 -3.06 -3.40 12.50
CA TYR A 48 -1.91 -4.27 12.76
C TYR A 48 -0.87 -4.28 11.64
N SER A 49 -0.96 -3.37 10.70
CA SER A 49 -0.01 -3.25 9.59
C SER A 49 0.64 -1.87 9.58
N LEU A 50 1.76 -1.77 8.89
CA LEU A 50 2.35 -0.50 8.51
C LEU A 50 1.61 -0.01 7.26
N CYS A 51 1.00 1.17 7.34
CA CYS A 51 0.16 1.68 6.27
C CYS A 51 0.64 3.03 5.77
N TYR A 52 0.39 3.29 4.49
CA TYR A 52 0.72 4.54 3.82
C TYR A 52 -0.52 5.03 3.08
N GLY A 53 -0.78 6.32 3.17
CA GLY A 53 -1.92 6.92 2.48
C GLY A 53 -1.52 8.17 1.71
N ILE A 54 -2.10 8.32 0.53
CA ILE A 54 -2.03 9.58 -0.24
C ILE A 54 -3.37 10.27 -0.08
N PHE A 55 -3.33 11.55 0.27
CA PHE A 55 -4.52 12.35 0.52
C PHE A 55 -4.59 13.50 -0.48
N ASP A 56 -5.77 13.72 -1.05
CA ASP A 56 -6.13 14.96 -1.69
C ASP A 56 -6.52 15.94 -0.58
N VAL A 57 -5.63 16.88 -0.27
CA VAL A 57 -5.78 17.77 0.90
C VAL A 57 -7.00 18.68 0.77
N GLU A 58 -7.29 19.19 -0.42
CA GLU A 58 -8.44 20.06 -0.64
C GLU A 58 -9.78 19.35 -0.41
N ARG A 59 -9.84 18.06 -0.71
CA ARG A 59 -11.06 17.26 -0.58
C ARG A 59 -11.14 16.47 0.71
N ASP A 60 -10.08 16.49 1.51
CA ASP A 60 -9.94 15.65 2.71
C ASP A 60 -10.29 14.19 2.43
N ALA A 61 -9.74 13.65 1.38
CA ALA A 61 -10.01 12.29 0.93
C ALA A 61 -8.71 11.51 0.71
N MET A 62 -8.67 10.25 1.13
CA MET A 62 -7.58 9.36 0.79
C MET A 62 -7.79 8.83 -0.63
N VAL A 63 -6.78 9.01 -1.48
CA VAL A 63 -6.84 8.64 -2.90
C VAL A 63 -5.78 7.62 -3.31
N GLY A 64 -4.92 7.22 -2.39
CA GLY A 64 -3.95 6.15 -2.58
C GLY A 64 -3.68 5.45 -1.26
N PHE A 65 -3.35 4.16 -1.32
CA PHE A 65 -3.14 3.34 -0.14
C PHE A 65 -2.13 2.24 -0.43
N ALA A 66 -1.34 1.88 0.56
CA ALA A 66 -0.49 0.70 0.55
C ALA A 66 -0.34 0.17 1.96
N ARG A 67 -0.23 -1.14 2.10
CA ARG A 67 -0.13 -1.80 3.40
C ARG A 67 1.05 -2.76 3.40
N ILE A 68 1.77 -2.81 4.51
CA ILE A 68 2.90 -3.70 4.70
C ILE A 68 2.70 -4.49 5.98
N VAL A 69 2.72 -5.81 5.87
CA VAL A 69 2.74 -6.73 7.01
C VAL A 69 4.19 -7.08 7.29
N THR A 70 4.69 -6.79 8.46
CA THR A 70 6.11 -6.99 8.78
C THR A 70 6.33 -7.19 10.26
N ASP A 71 7.38 -7.96 10.58
CA ASP A 71 7.89 -8.09 11.95
C ASP A 71 9.04 -7.10 12.23
N TYR A 72 9.35 -6.22 11.28
CA TYR A 72 10.44 -5.24 11.33
C TYR A 72 11.84 -5.85 11.43
N ALA A 73 12.01 -7.13 11.19
CA ALA A 73 13.28 -7.83 11.36
C ALA A 73 13.61 -8.80 10.22
N THR A 74 12.68 -9.68 9.88
CA THR A 74 12.97 -10.81 8.98
C THR A 74 12.27 -10.75 7.66
N ILE A 75 11.07 -10.14 7.60
CA ILE A 75 10.22 -10.16 6.41
C ILE A 75 9.33 -8.93 6.36
N TYR A 76 9.01 -8.49 5.15
CA TYR A 76 7.90 -7.59 4.93
C TYR A 76 7.09 -8.06 3.71
N TYR A 77 5.79 -7.95 3.79
CA TYR A 77 4.86 -8.30 2.71
C TYR A 77 4.10 -7.06 2.27
N LEU A 78 4.39 -6.61 1.05
CA LEU A 78 3.72 -5.45 0.45
C LEU A 78 2.41 -5.91 -0.19
N THR A 79 1.31 -5.29 0.21
CA THR A 79 -0.02 -5.66 -0.26
C THR A 79 -0.94 -4.44 -0.29
N ASP A 80 -2.12 -4.61 -0.89
CA ASP A 80 -3.16 -3.58 -0.96
C ASP A 80 -2.66 -2.24 -1.56
N VAL A 81 -1.77 -2.31 -2.55
CA VAL A 81 -1.29 -1.12 -3.26
C VAL A 81 -2.36 -0.69 -4.25
N VAL A 82 -2.95 0.45 -4.04
CA VAL A 82 -4.05 0.95 -4.88
C VAL A 82 -4.02 2.47 -4.95
N VAL A 83 -4.38 3.01 -6.13
CA VAL A 83 -4.68 4.43 -6.34
C VAL A 83 -6.10 4.47 -6.88
N ASP A 84 -6.92 5.36 -6.33
CA ASP A 84 -8.29 5.57 -6.79
C ASP A 84 -8.27 5.82 -8.30
N GLU A 85 -9.14 5.12 -9.03
CA GLU A 85 -9.19 5.18 -10.49
C GLU A 85 -9.35 6.60 -11.03
N ALA A 86 -10.04 7.49 -10.29
CA ALA A 86 -10.20 8.89 -10.66
C ALA A 86 -8.90 9.70 -10.57
N TYR A 87 -7.87 9.16 -9.92
CA TYR A 87 -6.58 9.83 -9.68
C TYR A 87 -5.41 9.15 -10.38
N ARG A 88 -5.66 8.12 -11.18
CA ARG A 88 -4.61 7.42 -11.94
C ARG A 88 -4.04 8.31 -13.04
N GLY A 89 -2.82 8.01 -13.47
CA GLY A 89 -2.13 8.77 -14.51
C GLY A 89 -1.45 10.05 -14.03
N LYS A 90 -1.40 10.29 -12.72
CA LYS A 90 -0.76 11.46 -12.10
C LYS A 90 0.59 11.15 -11.46
N GLY A 91 1.05 9.91 -11.54
CA GLY A 91 2.31 9.47 -10.93
C GLY A 91 2.23 9.25 -9.42
N LEU A 92 1.04 9.18 -8.84
CA LEU A 92 0.87 9.03 -7.39
C LEU A 92 1.33 7.66 -6.88
N GLY A 93 1.00 6.60 -7.60
CA GLY A 93 1.43 5.25 -7.24
C GLY A 93 2.94 5.10 -7.26
N LYS A 94 3.60 5.63 -8.28
CA LYS A 94 5.05 5.63 -8.38
C LYS A 94 5.68 6.44 -7.25
N TRP A 95 5.16 7.62 -6.95
CA TRP A 95 5.62 8.44 -5.84
C TRP A 95 5.54 7.70 -4.52
N MET A 96 4.41 7.04 -4.26
CA MET A 96 4.20 6.27 -3.03
C MET A 96 5.18 5.09 -2.94
N LEU A 97 5.34 4.31 -4.01
CA LEU A 97 6.26 3.17 -4.03
C LEU A 97 7.71 3.60 -3.91
N ASP A 98 8.11 4.68 -4.58
CA ASP A 98 9.45 5.26 -4.44
C ASP A 98 9.74 5.61 -2.98
N TRP A 99 8.77 6.22 -2.31
CA TRP A 99 8.91 6.63 -0.91
C TRP A 99 8.98 5.43 0.04
N ILE A 100 8.08 4.46 -0.13
CA ILE A 100 8.00 3.26 0.71
C ILE A 100 9.25 2.39 0.57
N LEU A 101 9.61 2.06 -0.67
CA LEU A 101 10.63 1.06 -0.95
C LEU A 101 12.06 1.59 -0.82
N LYS A 102 12.22 2.88 -0.60
CA LYS A 102 13.51 3.49 -0.25
C LYS A 102 13.69 3.68 1.25
N GLU A 103 12.69 3.42 2.06
CA GLU A 103 12.75 3.54 3.51
C GLU A 103 13.38 2.29 4.16
N GLU A 104 14.68 2.13 4.00
CA GLU A 104 15.44 0.97 4.49
C GLU A 104 15.33 0.76 6.00
N ILE A 105 14.99 1.80 6.78
CA ILE A 105 14.91 1.71 8.23
C ILE A 105 13.75 0.84 8.69
N LYS A 106 12.63 0.86 7.96
CA LYS A 106 11.41 0.13 8.33
C LYS A 106 11.27 -1.21 7.63
N LEU A 107 11.90 -1.37 6.45
CA LEU A 107 11.75 -2.56 5.63
C LEU A 107 13.01 -3.42 5.72
N LYS A 108 12.99 -4.37 6.63
CA LYS A 108 14.12 -5.28 6.85
C LYS A 108 13.78 -6.70 6.45
N GLY A 109 14.82 -7.46 6.12
CA GLY A 109 14.70 -8.86 5.74
C GLY A 109 14.25 -9.03 4.30
N HIS A 110 13.53 -10.09 4.03
CA HIS A 110 13.05 -10.41 2.69
C HIS A 110 11.73 -9.72 2.41
N GLY A 111 11.65 -8.96 1.30
CA GLY A 111 10.41 -8.39 0.82
C GLY A 111 9.68 -9.35 -0.09
N LEU A 112 8.39 -9.54 0.16
CA LEU A 112 7.52 -10.38 -0.66
C LEU A 112 6.34 -9.55 -1.17
N LEU A 113 5.83 -9.91 -2.34
CA LEU A 113 4.57 -9.41 -2.86
C LEU A 113 3.97 -10.41 -3.84
N LYS A 114 2.69 -10.26 -4.12
CA LYS A 114 2.01 -10.99 -5.19
C LYS A 114 1.51 -9.98 -6.23
N THR A 115 1.72 -10.28 -7.50
CA THR A 115 1.22 -9.42 -8.57
C THR A 115 0.79 -10.26 -9.77
N GLY A 116 -0.31 -9.87 -10.38
CA GLY A 116 -0.80 -10.53 -11.59
C GLY A 116 -0.23 -9.97 -12.89
N GLY A 117 0.44 -8.81 -12.86
CA GLY A 117 0.89 -8.18 -14.10
C GLY A 117 1.85 -7.00 -13.94
N ALA A 118 2.29 -6.71 -12.71
CA ALA A 118 3.17 -5.57 -12.45
C ALA A 118 4.63 -5.98 -12.18
N GLN A 119 5.05 -7.13 -12.67
CA GLN A 119 6.41 -7.64 -12.46
C GLN A 119 7.48 -6.63 -12.90
N LYS A 120 7.29 -5.99 -14.05
CA LYS A 120 8.25 -5.00 -14.57
C LYS A 120 8.37 -3.78 -13.68
N LEU A 121 7.25 -3.34 -13.08
CA LEU A 121 7.25 -2.23 -12.13
C LEU A 121 8.07 -2.57 -10.91
N TYR A 122 7.78 -3.70 -10.28
CA TYR A 122 8.45 -4.10 -9.04
C TYR A 122 9.91 -4.55 -9.25
N ALA A 123 10.26 -5.01 -10.45
CA ALA A 123 11.65 -5.32 -10.79
C ALA A 123 12.56 -4.09 -10.66
N LYS A 124 12.04 -2.89 -10.87
CA LYS A 124 12.79 -1.64 -10.71
C LYS A 124 13.22 -1.39 -9.25
N TYR A 125 12.56 -2.05 -8.31
CA TYR A 125 12.86 -1.96 -6.87
C TYR A 125 13.61 -3.18 -6.34
N GLY A 126 14.09 -4.06 -7.22
CA GLY A 126 14.85 -5.23 -6.84
C GLY A 126 14.03 -6.49 -6.61
N PHE A 127 12.72 -6.45 -6.82
CA PHE A 127 11.89 -7.66 -6.76
C PHE A 127 12.10 -8.51 -8.00
N LYS A 128 12.14 -9.82 -7.80
CA LYS A 128 12.20 -10.80 -8.87
C LYS A 128 11.32 -12.00 -8.50
N GLU A 129 10.96 -12.78 -9.48
CA GLU A 129 10.17 -13.99 -9.24
C GLU A 129 10.92 -14.94 -8.28
N CYS A 130 10.15 -15.58 -7.39
CA CYS A 130 10.72 -16.56 -6.47
C CYS A 130 11.25 -17.77 -7.24
N GLU A 131 12.40 -18.28 -6.78
CA GLU A 131 12.96 -19.55 -7.28
C GLU A 131 12.29 -20.75 -6.62
N VAL A 132 11.58 -20.52 -5.52
CA VAL A 132 10.87 -21.56 -4.76
C VAL A 132 9.37 -21.39 -4.90
N THR A 133 8.64 -22.49 -4.72
CA THR A 133 7.19 -22.49 -4.85
C THR A 133 6.54 -21.74 -3.67
N CYS A 134 5.62 -20.86 -3.99
CA CYS A 134 4.74 -20.23 -3.01
C CYS A 134 3.47 -21.09 -2.90
N MET A 135 3.05 -21.39 -1.66
CA MET A 135 1.84 -22.17 -1.39
C MET A 135 0.87 -21.31 -0.60
N VAL A 136 -0.41 -21.35 -0.98
CA VAL A 136 -1.47 -20.57 -0.36
C VAL A 136 -2.50 -21.51 0.27
N ARG A 137 -2.92 -21.16 1.47
CA ARG A 137 -4.04 -21.82 2.14
C ARG A 137 -5.11 -20.78 2.44
N LYS A 138 -6.32 -21.02 1.98
CA LYS A 138 -7.47 -20.15 2.24
C LYS A 138 -8.47 -20.82 3.16
#